data_26417e917589046ff4c7b9dedb576625
#
_entry.id   26417e917589046ff4c7b9dedb576625
#
_cell.length_a   1.000
_cell.length_b   1.000
_cell.length_c   1.000
_cell.angle_alpha   90.00
_cell.angle_beta   90.00
_cell.angle_gamma   90.00
#
_symmetry.space_group_name_H-M   'P 1'
#
loop_
_entity.id
_entity.type
_entity.pdbx_description
1 polymer ?
#
loop_
_entity_poly.entity_id
_entity_poly.type
_entity_poly.pdbx_seq_one_letter_code
_entity_poly.pdbx_strand_id
1 'polypeptide(L)'
;MHDIAILGRLTNDADAQRPIATQGSAGDPAIPEDWQWSVLEDVTTRVHYGYTASASRTKSDAKMLRITDIQDDRVNWDTVPYCDIDAERAENYSLENGDLLIARTGGTIGKTYLAEGIDCRAVFASYLIRATPNHRVLPRFLKAYTSTSLYWQQLYAGAAGTGQPNVNASTLKKLRIPLPPLAEQKRIVAKVDQLMALCD
;
A
#
# COMPACT_ATOMS: atom_id res chain seq x y z
N MET A 1 -31.06 8.98 9.45
CA MET A 1 -30.25 9.20 10.66
C MET A 1 -29.27 8.02 10.83
N HIS A 2 -28.26 7.88 9.94
CA HIS A 2 -27.26 6.77 10.01
C HIS A 2 -25.87 7.20 9.54
N ASP A 3 -25.46 8.46 9.78
CA ASP A 3 -24.19 8.99 9.25
C ASP A 3 -23.22 9.54 10.30
N ILE A 4 -23.28 9.10 11.55
CA ILE A 4 -22.37 9.64 12.60
C ILE A 4 -21.40 8.59 13.17
N ALA A 5 -21.50 7.32 12.76
CA ALA A 5 -20.67 6.25 13.37
C ALA A 5 -19.31 6.00 12.70
N ILE A 6 -18.99 6.66 11.59
CA ILE A 6 -17.73 6.44 10.84
C ILE A 6 -16.59 7.38 11.27
N LEU A 7 -16.89 8.46 11.99
CA LEU A 7 -15.89 9.46 12.39
C LEU A 7 -15.14 9.17 13.71
N GLY A 8 -15.42 8.05 14.37
CA GLY A 8 -14.92 7.75 15.73
C GLY A 8 -13.63 6.91 15.82
N ARG A 9 -13.00 6.52 14.72
CA ARG A 9 -11.76 5.72 14.72
C ARG A 9 -10.51 6.42 14.21
N LEU A 10 -10.55 7.70 14.03
CA LEU A 10 -9.41 8.49 13.54
C LEU A 10 -8.91 9.40 14.67
N THR A 11 -8.13 8.90 15.59
CA THR A 11 -7.09 9.70 16.24
C THR A 11 -6.34 8.82 17.25
N ASN A 12 -5.28 8.17 16.81
CA ASN A 12 -4.16 7.94 17.70
C ASN A 12 -3.27 9.19 17.56
N ASP A 13 -3.35 10.11 18.52
CA ASP A 13 -2.60 11.39 18.53
C ASP A 13 -1.07 11.23 18.46
N ALA A 14 -0.55 10.01 18.58
CA ALA A 14 0.88 9.72 18.44
C ALA A 14 1.39 9.88 16.98
N ASP A 15 0.53 9.70 15.96
CA ASP A 15 0.93 9.83 14.56
C ASP A 15 0.96 11.30 14.07
N ALA A 16 0.31 12.21 14.78
CA ALA A 16 0.23 13.63 14.38
C ALA A 16 1.55 14.40 14.63
N GLN A 17 2.52 13.83 15.35
CA GLN A 17 3.69 14.55 15.85
C GLN A 17 5.05 14.09 15.28
N ARG A 18 5.10 13.11 14.38
CA ARG A 18 6.37 12.80 13.71
C ARG A 18 6.76 13.93 12.76
N PRO A 19 7.92 14.57 12.93
CA PRO A 19 8.39 15.57 11.97
C PRO A 19 8.60 14.90 10.61
N ILE A 20 8.08 15.50 9.57
CA ILE A 20 8.39 15.09 8.19
C ILE A 20 9.87 15.43 7.96
N ALA A 21 10.64 14.51 7.38
CA ALA A 21 12.00 14.78 6.95
C ALA A 21 11.96 15.86 5.86
N THR A 22 12.25 17.11 6.23
CA THR A 22 12.07 18.29 5.37
C THR A 22 13.23 18.55 4.41
N GLN A 23 14.33 17.82 4.53
CA GLN A 23 15.51 18.02 3.66
C GLN A 23 15.73 16.80 2.76
N GLY A 24 15.96 17.08 1.47
CA GLY A 24 16.43 16.08 0.52
C GLY A 24 17.79 15.52 0.94
N SER A 25 18.04 14.24 0.66
CA SER A 25 19.36 13.64 0.81
C SER A 25 20.19 13.90 -0.44
N ALA A 26 21.52 13.83 -0.31
CA ALA A 26 22.41 13.88 -1.47
C ALA A 26 22.01 12.78 -2.47
N GLY A 27 21.59 13.18 -3.68
CA GLY A 27 21.12 12.27 -4.72
C GLY A 27 19.59 12.26 -4.94
N ASP A 28 18.80 12.89 -4.09
CA ASP A 28 17.37 13.07 -4.36
C ASP A 28 17.18 14.07 -5.52
N PRO A 29 16.21 13.81 -6.42
CA PRO A 29 15.88 14.78 -7.45
C PRO A 29 15.29 16.06 -6.81
N ALA A 30 15.43 17.19 -7.53
CA ALA A 30 14.79 18.43 -7.12
C ALA A 30 13.27 18.28 -7.13
N ILE A 31 12.61 18.82 -6.11
CA ILE A 31 11.14 18.85 -5.99
C ILE A 31 10.69 20.32 -5.90
N PRO A 32 9.41 20.65 -6.23
CA PRO A 32 8.84 21.97 -6.02
C PRO A 32 8.99 22.46 -4.56
N GLU A 33 9.04 23.79 -4.37
CA GLU A 33 9.30 24.39 -3.04
C GLU A 33 8.24 24.05 -1.98
N ASP A 34 7.00 23.82 -2.42
CA ASP A 34 5.88 23.45 -1.55
C ASP A 34 5.75 21.95 -1.30
N TRP A 35 6.63 21.13 -1.90
CA TRP A 35 6.71 19.70 -1.67
C TRP A 35 7.73 19.38 -0.57
N GLN A 36 7.56 18.23 0.07
CA GLN A 36 8.47 17.77 1.12
C GLN A 36 8.94 16.35 0.85
N TRP A 37 10.20 16.06 1.15
CA TRP A 37 10.66 14.69 1.19
C TRP A 37 10.15 14.00 2.46
N SER A 38 9.56 12.84 2.30
CA SER A 38 9.08 11.98 3.38
C SER A 38 9.58 10.55 3.16
N VAL A 39 9.34 9.66 4.10
CA VAL A 39 9.53 8.22 3.92
C VAL A 39 8.20 7.49 4.06
N LEU A 40 8.11 6.27 3.49
CA LEU A 40 6.86 5.51 3.52
C LEU A 40 6.35 5.32 4.96
N GLU A 41 7.23 5.11 5.93
CA GLU A 41 6.86 4.96 7.34
C GLU A 41 6.12 6.18 7.90
N ASP A 42 6.49 7.40 7.49
CA ASP A 42 5.90 8.64 8.00
C ASP A 42 4.51 8.94 7.40
N VAL A 43 4.20 8.35 6.26
CA VAL A 43 2.92 8.54 5.54
C VAL A 43 1.99 7.32 5.67
N THR A 44 2.37 6.36 6.51
CA THR A 44 1.56 5.15 6.76
C THR A 44 1.38 4.91 8.24
N THR A 45 0.25 4.33 8.63
CA THR A 45 -0.01 3.90 10.01
C THR A 45 0.58 2.53 10.28
N ARG A 46 0.68 1.67 9.26
CA ARG A 46 1.19 0.31 9.39
C ARG A 46 1.90 -0.12 8.10
N VAL A 47 3.03 -0.82 8.28
CA VAL A 47 3.72 -1.55 7.19
C VAL A 47 4.07 -2.94 7.72
N HIS A 48 3.39 -3.98 7.27
CA HIS A 48 3.59 -5.34 7.78
C HIS A 48 3.25 -6.43 6.76
N TYR A 49 3.73 -7.65 7.04
CA TYR A 49 3.49 -8.84 6.22
C TYR A 49 2.08 -9.38 6.40
N GLY A 50 1.58 -10.08 5.38
CA GLY A 50 0.32 -10.79 5.43
C GLY A 50 0.38 -12.10 6.24
N TYR A 51 -0.76 -12.77 6.28
CA TYR A 51 -1.00 -14.00 7.02
C TYR A 51 -0.43 -15.22 6.29
N THR A 52 0.13 -16.15 7.04
CA THR A 52 0.61 -17.42 6.50
C THR A 52 -0.40 -18.51 6.80
N ALA A 53 -1.12 -18.95 5.78
CA ALA A 53 -2.06 -20.06 5.84
C ALA A 53 -2.14 -20.77 4.49
N SER A 54 -2.74 -21.96 4.49
CA SER A 54 -3.10 -22.67 3.27
C SER A 54 -4.37 -22.05 2.68
N ALA A 55 -4.35 -21.81 1.37
CA ALA A 55 -5.53 -21.37 0.64
C ALA A 55 -6.44 -22.56 0.31
N SER A 56 -7.75 -22.40 0.47
CA SER A 56 -8.77 -23.41 0.17
C SER A 56 -9.85 -22.83 -0.74
N ARG A 57 -10.41 -23.65 -1.62
CA ARG A 57 -11.60 -23.30 -2.38
C ARG A 57 -12.90 -23.53 -1.61
N THR A 58 -12.82 -24.30 -0.53
CA THR A 58 -13.96 -24.49 0.38
C THR A 58 -14.18 -23.19 1.17
N LYS A 59 -15.43 -22.73 1.23
CA LYS A 59 -15.79 -21.52 1.99
C LYS A 59 -15.38 -21.68 3.45
N SER A 60 -14.66 -20.68 3.96
CA SER A 60 -14.17 -20.60 5.31
C SER A 60 -14.27 -19.17 5.85
N ASP A 61 -13.51 -18.82 6.88
CA ASP A 61 -13.67 -17.61 7.69
C ASP A 61 -13.42 -16.31 6.92
N ALA A 62 -12.41 -16.30 6.04
CA ALA A 62 -12.08 -15.12 5.26
C ALA A 62 -11.50 -15.49 3.88
N LYS A 63 -11.66 -14.62 2.90
CA LYS A 63 -10.93 -14.70 1.63
C LYS A 63 -9.48 -14.29 1.84
N MET A 64 -8.53 -15.03 1.24
CA MET A 64 -7.10 -14.74 1.33
C MET A 64 -6.55 -14.29 -0.01
N LEU A 65 -6.35 -12.98 -0.14
CA LEU A 65 -5.77 -12.38 -1.34
C LEU A 65 -4.29 -12.75 -1.48
N ARG A 66 -3.95 -13.36 -2.61
CA ARG A 66 -2.59 -13.71 -2.99
C ARG A 66 -2.13 -12.85 -4.16
N ILE A 67 -0.82 -12.79 -4.39
CA ILE A 67 -0.27 -12.06 -5.55
C ILE A 67 -0.81 -12.58 -6.89
N THR A 68 -1.13 -13.88 -6.97
CA THR A 68 -1.68 -14.52 -8.18
C THR A 68 -3.12 -14.15 -8.47
N ASP A 69 -3.84 -13.63 -7.49
CA ASP A 69 -5.25 -13.22 -7.63
C ASP A 69 -5.36 -11.78 -8.14
N ILE A 70 -4.23 -11.05 -8.19
CA ILE A 70 -4.13 -9.68 -8.70
C ILE A 70 -3.73 -9.74 -10.18
N GLN A 71 -4.64 -9.38 -11.08
CA GLN A 71 -4.44 -9.37 -12.52
C GLN A 71 -4.81 -7.99 -13.08
N ASP A 72 -3.93 -7.39 -13.86
CA ASP A 72 -4.14 -6.07 -14.48
C ASP A 72 -4.61 -4.99 -13.48
N ASP A 73 -3.97 -5.01 -12.30
CA ASP A 73 -4.29 -4.11 -11.18
C ASP A 73 -5.73 -4.25 -10.63
N ARG A 74 -6.35 -5.41 -10.85
CA ARG A 74 -7.71 -5.74 -10.41
C ARG A 74 -7.75 -7.08 -9.70
N VAL A 75 -8.78 -7.29 -8.88
CA VAL A 75 -9.07 -8.55 -8.20
C VAL A 75 -10.50 -8.95 -8.49
N ASN A 76 -10.68 -10.17 -9.01
CA ASN A 76 -11.98 -10.79 -9.03
C ASN A 76 -12.22 -11.52 -7.68
N TRP A 77 -12.90 -10.84 -6.78
CA TRP A 77 -13.14 -11.34 -5.43
C TRP A 77 -13.89 -12.67 -5.40
N ASP A 78 -14.70 -13.01 -6.41
CA ASP A 78 -15.40 -14.30 -6.47
C ASP A 78 -14.46 -15.49 -6.57
N THR A 79 -13.32 -15.31 -7.21
CA THR A 79 -12.30 -16.35 -7.42
C THR A 79 -11.23 -16.42 -6.35
N VAL A 80 -11.12 -15.39 -5.49
CA VAL A 80 -10.16 -15.38 -4.37
C VAL A 80 -10.48 -16.52 -3.42
N PRO A 81 -9.50 -17.40 -3.10
CA PRO A 81 -9.70 -18.52 -2.20
C PRO A 81 -9.91 -18.08 -0.76
N TYR A 82 -10.37 -19.01 0.05
CA TYR A 82 -10.56 -18.82 1.48
C TYR A 82 -9.37 -19.34 2.27
N CYS A 83 -9.26 -18.93 3.54
CA CYS A 83 -8.39 -19.51 4.53
C CYS A 83 -9.07 -19.55 5.89
N ASP A 84 -8.61 -20.48 6.72
CA ASP A 84 -9.00 -20.53 8.12
C ASP A 84 -8.19 -19.50 8.89
N ILE A 85 -8.88 -18.64 9.60
CA ILE A 85 -8.29 -17.62 10.46
C ILE A 85 -9.28 -17.25 11.56
N ASP A 86 -8.87 -17.34 12.82
CA ASP A 86 -9.69 -16.90 13.92
C ASP A 86 -10.00 -15.39 13.88
N ALA A 87 -11.03 -14.97 14.58
CA ALA A 87 -11.51 -13.60 14.53
C ALA A 87 -10.46 -12.59 15.04
N GLU A 88 -9.74 -12.93 16.09
CA GLU A 88 -8.73 -12.06 16.72
C GLU A 88 -7.53 -11.83 15.77
N ARG A 89 -7.03 -12.90 15.16
CA ARG A 89 -5.95 -12.78 14.17
C ARG A 89 -6.40 -12.06 12.91
N ALA A 90 -7.63 -12.31 12.46
CA ALA A 90 -8.15 -11.67 11.28
C ALA A 90 -8.19 -10.14 11.38
N GLU A 91 -8.42 -9.56 12.56
CA GLU A 91 -8.36 -8.10 12.77
C GLU A 91 -7.02 -7.51 12.36
N ASN A 92 -5.91 -8.21 12.63
CA ASN A 92 -4.57 -7.75 12.27
C ASN A 92 -4.29 -7.81 10.76
N TYR A 93 -4.95 -8.70 10.04
CA TYR A 93 -4.71 -8.95 8.61
C TYR A 93 -5.90 -8.55 7.73
N SER A 94 -6.98 -8.05 8.31
CA SER A 94 -8.15 -7.57 7.56
C SER A 94 -7.74 -6.47 6.60
N LEU A 95 -8.13 -6.64 5.33
CA LEU A 95 -7.93 -5.64 4.28
C LEU A 95 -9.05 -4.62 4.34
N GLU A 96 -8.66 -3.37 4.17
CA GLU A 96 -9.58 -2.24 4.05
C GLU A 96 -9.36 -1.52 2.71
N ASN A 97 -10.41 -0.85 2.23
CA ASN A 97 -10.28 0.00 1.05
C ASN A 97 -9.28 1.13 1.32
N GLY A 98 -8.33 1.30 0.41
CA GLY A 98 -7.23 2.25 0.57
C GLY A 98 -5.91 1.64 1.04
N ASP A 99 -5.88 0.37 1.47
CA ASP A 99 -4.63 -0.34 1.74
C ASP A 99 -3.81 -0.53 0.46
N LEU A 100 -2.52 -0.23 0.50
CA LEU A 100 -1.59 -0.51 -0.57
C LEU A 100 -0.85 -1.82 -0.29
N LEU A 101 -1.01 -2.80 -1.17
CA LEU A 101 -0.31 -4.08 -1.10
C LEU A 101 0.88 -4.09 -2.05
N ILE A 102 2.01 -4.63 -1.58
CA ILE A 102 3.29 -4.67 -2.30
C ILE A 102 3.79 -6.12 -2.34
N ALA A 103 4.03 -6.63 -3.54
CA ALA A 103 4.60 -7.95 -3.73
C ALA A 103 6.08 -7.98 -3.31
N ARG A 104 6.46 -8.92 -2.43
CA ARG A 104 7.80 -8.94 -1.84
C ARG A 104 8.79 -9.86 -2.53
N THR A 105 8.35 -10.83 -3.33
CA THR A 105 9.19 -11.91 -3.86
C THR A 105 8.86 -12.27 -5.29
N GLY A 106 9.81 -12.96 -5.96
CA GLY A 106 9.63 -13.55 -7.28
C GLY A 106 9.56 -12.53 -8.42
N GLY A 107 9.07 -12.93 -9.57
CA GLY A 107 8.96 -12.10 -10.77
C GLY A 107 7.98 -10.92 -10.65
N THR A 108 7.22 -10.85 -9.56
CA THR A 108 6.26 -9.79 -9.27
C THR A 108 6.75 -8.80 -8.22
N ILE A 109 8.00 -8.96 -7.75
CA ILE A 109 8.58 -8.10 -6.71
C ILE A 109 8.37 -6.61 -7.03
N GLY A 110 7.89 -5.86 -6.06
CA GLY A 110 7.63 -4.43 -6.19
C GLY A 110 6.33 -4.07 -6.91
N LYS A 111 5.63 -5.01 -7.55
CA LYS A 111 4.29 -4.74 -8.07
C LYS A 111 3.36 -4.41 -6.92
N THR A 112 2.49 -3.42 -7.13
CA THR A 112 1.58 -2.93 -6.10
C THR A 112 0.13 -3.05 -6.54
N TYR A 113 -0.76 -3.20 -5.57
CA TYR A 113 -2.21 -3.19 -5.76
C TYR A 113 -2.84 -2.29 -4.69
N LEU A 114 -3.68 -1.37 -5.11
CA LEU A 114 -4.50 -0.57 -4.20
C LEU A 114 -5.81 -1.33 -3.95
N ALA A 115 -6.05 -1.66 -2.70
CA ALA A 115 -7.25 -2.37 -2.31
C ALA A 115 -8.47 -1.46 -2.43
N GLU A 116 -9.36 -1.80 -3.36
CA GLU A 116 -10.61 -1.09 -3.63
C GLU A 116 -11.73 -2.09 -3.89
N GLY A 117 -12.98 -1.72 -3.61
CA GLY A 117 -14.16 -2.53 -3.89
C GLY A 117 -14.23 -3.82 -3.05
N ILE A 118 -13.66 -3.82 -1.86
CA ILE A 118 -13.74 -4.96 -0.94
C ILE A 118 -15.13 -4.95 -0.28
N ASP A 119 -15.93 -5.95 -0.58
CA ASP A 119 -17.29 -6.14 -0.04
C ASP A 119 -17.42 -7.39 0.84
N CYS A 120 -16.30 -8.07 1.11
CA CYS A 120 -16.24 -9.30 1.88
C CYS A 120 -15.17 -9.25 2.96
N ARG A 121 -15.21 -10.17 3.91
CA ARG A 121 -14.11 -10.36 4.85
C ARG A 121 -12.91 -10.91 4.12
N ALA A 122 -11.85 -10.12 4.02
CA ALA A 122 -10.63 -10.47 3.30
C ALA A 122 -9.39 -10.20 4.14
N VAL A 123 -8.40 -11.10 4.02
CA VAL A 123 -7.05 -10.96 4.53
C VAL A 123 -6.06 -11.11 3.38
N PHE A 124 -4.78 -10.87 3.59
CA PHE A 124 -3.76 -10.97 2.54
C PHE A 124 -2.64 -11.93 2.93
N ALA A 125 -2.11 -12.62 1.94
CA ALA A 125 -1.08 -13.65 2.12
C ALA A 125 0.30 -13.06 2.45
N SER A 126 1.15 -13.82 3.12
CA SER A 126 2.48 -13.40 3.61
C SER A 126 3.49 -13.03 2.52
N TYR A 127 3.21 -13.32 1.25
CA TYR A 127 4.00 -12.84 0.10
C TYR A 127 3.68 -11.40 -0.30
N LEU A 128 2.72 -10.78 0.36
CA LEU A 128 2.38 -9.38 0.25
C LEU A 128 2.78 -8.63 1.52
N ILE A 129 3.17 -7.37 1.36
CA ILE A 129 3.36 -6.43 2.47
C ILE A 129 2.30 -5.36 2.29
N ARG A 130 1.54 -5.08 3.36
CA ARG A 130 0.57 -4.00 3.40
C ARG A 130 1.23 -2.72 3.90
N ALA A 131 0.96 -1.61 3.24
CA ALA A 131 1.17 -0.26 3.71
C ALA A 131 -0.19 0.43 3.81
N THR A 132 -0.61 0.80 5.02
CA THR A 132 -1.88 1.49 5.27
C THR A 132 -1.62 3.00 5.29
N PRO A 133 -2.07 3.77 4.28
CA PRO A 133 -1.86 5.21 4.23
C PRO A 133 -2.49 5.92 5.44
N ASN A 134 -1.82 6.96 5.94
CA ASN A 134 -2.38 7.83 6.96
C ASN A 134 -2.99 9.10 6.33
N HIS A 135 -3.43 10.05 7.17
CA HIS A 135 -4.08 11.29 6.73
C HIS A 135 -3.19 12.21 5.87
N ARG A 136 -1.87 11.97 5.79
CA ARG A 136 -0.91 12.82 5.04
C ARG A 136 -0.84 12.48 3.56
N VAL A 137 -1.23 11.26 3.19
CA VAL A 137 -1.12 10.77 1.81
C VAL A 137 -2.42 10.16 1.33
N LEU A 138 -2.84 10.55 0.13
CA LEU A 138 -3.97 9.90 -0.53
C LEU A 138 -3.56 8.51 -1.02
N PRO A 139 -4.35 7.45 -0.78
CA PRO A 139 -4.03 6.10 -1.24
C PRO A 139 -3.74 6.03 -2.74
N ARG A 140 -4.53 6.69 -3.58
CA ARG A 140 -4.32 6.75 -5.03
C ARG A 140 -3.07 7.52 -5.43
N PHE A 141 -2.67 8.56 -4.68
CA PHE A 141 -1.39 9.23 -4.90
C PHE A 141 -0.23 8.30 -4.58
N LEU A 142 -0.29 7.58 -3.45
CA LEU A 142 0.73 6.60 -3.07
C LEU A 142 0.83 5.48 -4.12
N LYS A 143 -0.30 5.00 -4.63
CA LYS A 143 -0.33 4.04 -5.74
C LYS A 143 0.32 4.60 -7.00
N ALA A 144 0.02 5.83 -7.40
CA ALA A 144 0.64 6.49 -8.57
C ALA A 144 2.15 6.64 -8.37
N TYR A 145 2.62 7.02 -7.17
CA TYR A 145 4.04 7.07 -6.85
C TYR A 145 4.73 5.72 -7.10
N THR A 146 4.11 4.58 -6.76
CA THR A 146 4.71 3.25 -6.97
C THR A 146 4.85 2.84 -8.43
N SER A 147 4.32 3.62 -9.37
CA SER A 147 4.53 3.45 -10.81
C SER A 147 5.70 4.27 -11.36
N THR A 148 6.33 5.12 -10.52
CA THR A 148 7.43 6.00 -10.95
C THR A 148 8.78 5.30 -11.00
N SER A 149 9.70 5.81 -11.83
CA SER A 149 11.09 5.35 -11.88
C SER A 149 11.80 5.50 -10.53
N LEU A 150 11.49 6.55 -9.77
CA LEU A 150 12.05 6.80 -8.44
C LEU A 150 11.74 5.66 -7.46
N TYR A 151 10.49 5.17 -7.44
CA TYR A 151 10.11 4.02 -6.63
C TYR A 151 10.92 2.78 -7.01
N TRP A 152 10.99 2.46 -8.30
CA TRP A 152 11.66 1.27 -8.79
C TRP A 152 13.18 1.30 -8.56
N GLN A 153 13.82 2.44 -8.75
CA GLN A 153 15.26 2.62 -8.46
C GLN A 153 15.57 2.34 -6.99
N GLN A 154 14.79 2.90 -6.07
CA GLN A 154 14.97 2.68 -4.65
C GLN A 154 14.70 1.22 -4.25
N LEU A 155 13.65 0.62 -4.83
CA LEU A 155 13.29 -0.76 -4.55
C LEU A 155 14.41 -1.74 -4.94
N TYR A 156 14.96 -1.59 -6.15
CA TYR A 156 16.04 -2.44 -6.63
C TYR A 156 17.35 -2.20 -5.88
N ALA A 157 17.66 -0.96 -5.52
CA ALA A 157 18.82 -0.65 -4.67
C ALA A 157 18.70 -1.34 -3.30
N GLY A 158 17.51 -1.35 -2.72
CA GLY A 158 17.24 -2.01 -1.44
C GLY A 158 17.15 -3.55 -1.51
N ALA A 159 16.92 -4.12 -2.69
CA ALA A 159 16.86 -5.56 -2.91
C ALA A 159 18.22 -6.17 -3.33
N ALA A 160 19.23 -5.34 -3.61
CA ALA A 160 20.56 -5.78 -4.03
C ALA A 160 21.30 -6.52 -2.90
N GLY A 161 21.94 -7.63 -3.24
CA GLY A 161 22.80 -8.40 -2.30
C GLY A 161 22.23 -9.75 -1.83
N THR A 162 21.03 -10.14 -2.27
CA THR A 162 20.48 -11.48 -2.02
C THR A 162 20.42 -12.28 -3.33
N GLY A 163 20.80 -13.55 -3.30
CA GLY A 163 20.76 -14.43 -4.48
C GLY A 163 19.37 -14.58 -5.12
N GLN A 164 18.33 -14.20 -4.40
CA GLN A 164 16.97 -14.04 -4.89
C GLN A 164 16.44 -12.69 -4.43
N PRO A 165 16.06 -11.79 -5.35
CA PRO A 165 15.53 -10.49 -4.99
C PRO A 165 14.35 -10.62 -4.02
N ASN A 166 14.44 -9.96 -2.88
CA ASN A 166 13.42 -9.98 -1.84
C ASN A 166 13.34 -8.59 -1.19
N VAL A 167 12.16 -8.02 -1.14
CA VAL A 167 11.91 -6.77 -0.44
C VAL A 167 11.27 -7.09 0.91
N ASN A 168 11.74 -6.42 1.95
CA ASN A 168 11.21 -6.56 3.30
C ASN A 168 10.56 -5.26 3.78
N ALA A 169 9.77 -5.37 4.86
CA ALA A 169 9.05 -4.23 5.41
C ALA A 169 10.00 -3.09 5.84
N SER A 170 11.19 -3.42 6.37
CA SER A 170 12.18 -2.41 6.80
C SER A 170 12.73 -1.61 5.61
N THR A 171 12.96 -2.26 4.46
CA THR A 171 13.36 -1.58 3.23
C THR A 171 12.25 -0.68 2.72
N LEU A 172 11.00 -1.20 2.68
CA LEU A 172 9.85 -0.42 2.22
C LEU A 172 9.61 0.82 3.07
N LYS A 173 9.71 0.71 4.39
CA LYS A 173 9.53 1.83 5.33
C LYS A 173 10.44 3.02 5.01
N LYS A 174 11.64 2.76 4.48
CA LYS A 174 12.65 3.77 4.15
C LYS A 174 12.50 4.38 2.75
N LEU A 175 11.56 3.90 1.93
CA LEU A 175 11.33 4.46 0.59
C LEU A 175 11.03 5.95 0.69
N ARG A 176 11.81 6.75 -0.02
CA ARG A 176 11.67 8.21 -0.04
C ARG A 176 10.58 8.62 -1.02
N ILE A 177 9.68 9.45 -0.55
CA ILE A 177 8.48 9.87 -1.27
C ILE A 177 8.50 11.40 -1.37
N PRO A 178 8.45 11.97 -2.59
CA PRO A 178 8.20 13.40 -2.75
C PRO A 178 6.72 13.67 -2.46
N LEU A 179 6.44 14.31 -1.33
CA LEU A 179 5.10 14.46 -0.80
C LEU A 179 4.57 15.89 -1.04
N PRO A 180 3.62 16.07 -1.99
CA PRO A 180 2.93 17.34 -2.19
C PRO A 180 1.92 17.62 -1.07
N PRO A 181 1.45 18.88 -0.92
CA PRO A 181 0.24 19.19 -0.17
C PRO A 181 -0.96 18.38 -0.68
N LEU A 182 -1.92 18.03 0.20
CA LEU A 182 -3.07 17.17 -0.15
C LEU A 182 -3.88 17.71 -1.36
N ALA A 183 -3.99 19.03 -1.50
CA ALA A 183 -4.67 19.64 -2.65
C ALA A 183 -3.96 19.29 -3.97
N GLU A 184 -2.62 19.28 -3.97
CA GLU A 184 -1.81 18.90 -5.12
C GLU A 184 -1.87 17.41 -5.40
N GLN A 185 -1.83 16.56 -4.34
CA GLN A 185 -2.04 15.11 -4.49
C GLN A 185 -3.37 14.82 -5.21
N LYS A 186 -4.47 15.51 -4.85
CA LYS A 186 -5.77 15.37 -5.54
C LYS A 186 -5.69 15.74 -7.01
N ARG A 187 -4.99 16.84 -7.35
CA ARG A 187 -4.81 17.26 -8.75
C ARG A 187 -4.00 16.25 -9.56
N ILE A 188 -2.94 15.71 -8.96
CA ILE A 188 -2.11 14.67 -9.59
C ILE A 188 -2.93 13.42 -9.84
N VAL A 189 -3.68 12.92 -8.85
CA VAL A 189 -4.54 11.74 -9.00
C VAL A 189 -5.57 11.97 -10.13
N ALA A 190 -6.28 13.10 -10.10
CA ALA A 190 -7.26 13.40 -11.15
C ALA A 190 -6.63 13.46 -12.55
N LYS A 191 -5.38 13.98 -12.67
CA LYS A 191 -4.67 14.01 -13.95
C LYS A 191 -4.24 12.62 -14.40
N VAL A 192 -3.76 11.78 -13.49
CA VAL A 192 -3.42 10.38 -13.79
C VAL A 192 -4.66 9.61 -14.25
N ASP A 193 -5.78 9.71 -13.52
CA ASP A 193 -7.04 9.06 -13.90
C ASP A 193 -7.51 9.50 -15.30
N GLN A 194 -7.43 10.82 -15.60
CA GLN A 194 -7.76 11.35 -16.92
C GLN A 194 -6.88 10.77 -18.02
N LEU A 195 -5.57 10.64 -17.77
CA LEU A 195 -4.64 10.09 -18.76
C LEU A 195 -4.86 8.60 -19.00
N MET A 196 -5.10 7.84 -17.93
CA MET A 196 -5.41 6.41 -18.02
C MET A 196 -6.68 6.15 -18.82
N ALA A 197 -7.73 6.95 -18.61
CA ALA A 197 -8.98 6.85 -19.38
C ALA A 197 -8.84 7.16 -20.90
N LEU A 198 -7.72 7.72 -21.33
CA LEU A 198 -7.41 7.93 -22.74
C LEU A 198 -6.66 6.73 -23.38
N CYS A 199 -6.18 5.80 -22.55
CA CYS A 199 -5.41 4.62 -22.98
C CYS A 199 -6.27 3.35 -23.06
N ASP A 200 -7.49 3.37 -22.48
CA ASP A 200 -8.50 2.31 -22.54
C ASP A 200 -9.42 2.49 -23.75
#